data_22f5331bde06846e9d5444daca95fe73
#
_entry.id   22f5331bde06846e9d5444daca95fe73
#
_cell.length_a   1.000
_cell.length_b   1.000
_cell.length_c   1.000
_cell.angle_alpha   90.00
_cell.angle_beta   90.00
_cell.angle_gamma   90.00
#
_symmetry.space_group_name_H-M   'P 1'
#
loop_
_entity.id
_entity.type
_entity.pdbx_description
1 polymer ?
#
loop_
_entity_poly.entity_id
_entity_poly.type
_entity_poly.pdbx_seq_one_letter_code
_entity_poly.pdbx_strand_id
1 'polypeptide(L)'
;MIVLGLGGDHLSIYLNDHVAAATAGASLARRAAASNKGTDYGSVLEAVANEIEEDRAALVDVMQRLSVGQDRLKTALAWGAEKAGRLKLNGQLLGYSPLSRLEEIEALSLGVEGKHALWQALRSTHGTDPRLAGVDLDDLIDRARSQRRRLEPLRTRAAEEALRQRSG
;
A
#
# COMPACT_ATOMS: atom_id res chain seq x y z
N MET A 1 34.90 18.36 -17.47
CA MET A 1 34.16 17.17 -17.92
C MET A 1 32.99 17.01 -16.93
N ILE A 2 31.81 17.47 -17.31
CA ILE A 2 30.60 17.41 -16.44
C ILE A 2 30.07 16.00 -16.62
N VAL A 3 30.24 15.17 -15.57
CA VAL A 3 29.52 13.89 -15.47
C VAL A 3 28.09 14.24 -15.08
N LEU A 4 27.21 14.29 -16.07
CA LEU A 4 25.76 14.34 -15.85
C LEU A 4 25.37 13.07 -15.10
N GLY A 5 25.06 13.23 -13.82
CA GLY A 5 24.64 12.17 -12.90
C GLY A 5 23.30 11.59 -13.30
N LEU A 6 23.29 10.55 -14.12
CA LEU A 6 22.11 9.74 -14.43
C LEU A 6 21.70 8.83 -13.26
N GLY A 7 22.47 8.79 -12.18
CA GLY A 7 22.19 7.93 -11.00
C GLY A 7 21.17 8.49 -10.02
N GLY A 8 20.89 9.80 -10.04
CA GLY A 8 19.92 10.42 -9.11
C GLY A 8 18.46 10.23 -9.50
N ASP A 9 18.19 9.81 -10.73
CA ASP A 9 16.82 9.72 -11.23
C ASP A 9 16.12 8.41 -10.83
N HIS A 10 16.82 7.28 -10.74
CA HIS A 10 16.22 5.98 -10.42
C HIS A 10 15.63 5.92 -9.02
N LEU A 11 16.30 6.44 -8.00
CA LEU A 11 15.78 6.49 -6.63
C LEU A 11 14.55 7.38 -6.57
N SER A 12 14.60 8.54 -7.20
CA SER A 12 13.48 9.47 -7.28
C SER A 12 12.26 8.82 -7.96
N ILE A 13 12.44 8.17 -9.10
CA ILE A 13 11.38 7.45 -9.80
C ILE A 13 10.78 6.38 -8.89
N TYR A 14 11.64 5.53 -8.32
CA TYR A 14 11.24 4.41 -7.47
C TYR A 14 10.40 4.86 -6.26
N LEU A 15 10.87 5.88 -5.53
CA LEU A 15 10.15 6.38 -4.34
C LEU A 15 8.85 7.10 -4.73
N ASN A 16 8.82 7.84 -5.83
CA ASN A 16 7.60 8.48 -6.30
C ASN A 16 6.53 7.47 -6.73
N ASP A 17 6.91 6.37 -7.39
CA ASP A 17 6.01 5.29 -7.75
C ASP A 17 5.41 4.62 -6.50
N HIS A 18 6.25 4.38 -5.49
CA HIS A 18 5.80 3.80 -4.22
C HIS A 18 4.89 4.74 -3.41
N VAL A 19 5.16 6.05 -3.40
CA VAL A 19 4.28 7.01 -2.71
C VAL A 19 2.91 7.11 -3.38
N ALA A 20 2.87 7.01 -4.70
CA ALA A 20 1.61 6.95 -5.44
C ALA A 20 0.81 5.68 -5.11
N ALA A 21 1.48 4.52 -5.13
CA ALA A 21 0.89 3.26 -4.74
C ALA A 21 0.41 3.27 -3.27
N ALA A 22 1.20 3.85 -2.35
CA ALA A 22 0.84 4.00 -0.94
C ALA A 22 -0.40 4.88 -0.76
N THR A 23 -0.53 5.97 -1.53
CA THR A 23 -1.70 6.85 -1.47
C THR A 23 -2.97 6.14 -1.96
N ALA A 24 -2.88 5.39 -3.05
CA ALA A 24 -3.99 4.57 -3.55
C ALA A 24 -4.34 3.45 -2.55
N GLY A 25 -3.33 2.80 -1.96
CA GLY A 25 -3.49 1.76 -0.95
C GLY A 25 -4.16 2.28 0.33
N ALA A 26 -3.79 3.45 0.82
CA ALA A 26 -4.42 4.08 1.99
C ALA A 26 -5.91 4.41 1.72
N SER A 27 -6.23 4.90 0.53
CA SER A 27 -7.62 5.13 0.11
C SER A 27 -8.42 3.84 0.05
N LEU A 28 -7.85 2.77 -0.53
CA LEU A 28 -8.47 1.46 -0.61
C LEU A 28 -8.70 0.86 0.78
N ALA A 29 -7.70 0.93 1.67
CA ALA A 29 -7.79 0.40 3.03
C ALA A 29 -8.90 1.07 3.85
N ARG A 30 -9.00 2.40 3.78
CA ARG A 30 -10.09 3.15 4.44
C ARG A 30 -11.47 2.75 3.90
N ARG A 31 -11.61 2.58 2.59
CA ARG A 31 -12.86 2.15 1.97
C ARG A 31 -13.22 0.73 2.39
N ALA A 32 -12.28 -0.20 2.34
CA ALA A 32 -12.50 -1.59 2.76
C ALA A 32 -12.92 -1.67 4.24
N ALA A 33 -12.26 -0.92 5.13
CA ALA A 33 -12.63 -0.82 6.54
C ALA A 33 -14.06 -0.27 6.72
N ALA A 34 -14.41 0.81 6.04
CA ALA A 34 -15.74 1.42 6.11
C ALA A 34 -16.83 0.47 5.61
N SER A 35 -16.60 -0.23 4.50
CA SER A 35 -17.55 -1.18 3.91
C SER A 35 -17.75 -2.45 4.75
N ASN A 36 -16.81 -2.74 5.66
CA ASN A 36 -16.87 -3.91 6.55
C ASN A 36 -17.12 -3.55 8.02
N LYS A 37 -17.48 -2.29 8.31
CA LYS A 37 -17.78 -1.84 9.67
C LYS A 37 -18.86 -2.71 10.32
N GLY A 38 -18.61 -3.15 11.54
CA GLY A 38 -19.54 -4.02 12.31
C GLY A 38 -19.49 -5.50 11.91
N THR A 39 -18.58 -5.90 11.03
CA THR A 39 -18.30 -7.31 10.72
C THR A 39 -16.99 -7.78 11.34
N ASP A 40 -16.74 -9.09 11.32
CA ASP A 40 -15.48 -9.68 11.79
C ASP A 40 -14.24 -9.20 10.99
N TYR A 41 -14.45 -8.66 9.80
CA TYR A 41 -13.39 -8.05 9.00
C TYR A 41 -13.04 -6.62 9.45
N GLY A 42 -14.04 -5.90 9.97
CA GLY A 42 -13.96 -4.45 10.16
C GLY A 42 -12.83 -4.02 11.08
N SER A 43 -12.68 -4.65 12.24
CA SER A 43 -11.66 -4.26 13.23
C SER A 43 -10.22 -4.46 12.72
N VAL A 44 -9.96 -5.55 12.00
CA VAL A 44 -8.64 -5.83 11.43
C VAL A 44 -8.34 -4.86 10.29
N LEU A 45 -9.32 -4.62 9.39
CA LEU A 45 -9.17 -3.71 8.27
C LEU A 45 -8.97 -2.26 8.73
N GLU A 46 -9.63 -1.83 9.80
CA GLU A 46 -9.46 -0.50 10.39
C GLU A 46 -8.04 -0.32 10.96
N ALA A 47 -7.56 -1.30 11.72
CA ALA A 47 -6.20 -1.27 12.25
C ALA A 47 -5.15 -1.24 11.14
N VAL A 48 -5.32 -2.08 10.11
CA VAL A 48 -4.41 -2.10 8.94
C VAL A 48 -4.48 -0.78 8.16
N ALA A 49 -5.67 -0.18 8.01
CA ALA A 49 -5.82 1.11 7.32
C ALA A 49 -5.07 2.25 8.04
N ASN A 50 -5.13 2.29 9.36
CA ASN A 50 -4.40 3.29 10.15
C ASN A 50 -2.89 3.12 9.99
N GLU A 51 -2.39 1.89 10.09
CA GLU A 51 -0.96 1.60 9.91
C GLU A 51 -0.47 1.88 8.49
N ILE A 52 -1.27 1.62 7.46
CA ILE A 52 -0.93 1.96 6.06
C ILE A 52 -0.78 3.48 5.89
N GLU A 53 -1.61 4.27 6.55
CA GLU A 53 -1.47 5.74 6.51
C GLU A 53 -0.20 6.21 7.22
N GLU A 54 0.15 5.61 8.36
CA GLU A 54 1.41 5.88 9.06
C GLU A 54 2.63 5.49 8.19
N ASP A 55 2.57 4.35 7.52
CA ASP A 55 3.63 3.89 6.61
C ASP A 55 3.79 4.84 5.41
N ARG A 56 2.67 5.37 4.88
CA ARG A 56 2.70 6.39 3.83
C ARG A 56 3.37 7.68 4.31
N ALA A 57 3.06 8.12 5.51
CA ALA A 57 3.68 9.29 6.12
C ALA A 57 5.19 9.07 6.34
N ALA A 58 5.60 7.87 6.80
CA ALA A 58 7.00 7.49 6.94
C ALA A 58 7.75 7.52 5.60
N LEU A 59 7.12 7.07 4.50
CA LEU A 59 7.72 7.14 3.17
C LEU A 59 7.92 8.59 2.71
N VAL A 60 6.97 9.46 2.96
CA VAL A 60 7.10 10.91 2.66
C VAL A 60 8.25 11.53 3.46
N ASP A 61 8.39 11.19 4.74
CA ASP A 61 9.51 11.65 5.57
C ASP A 61 10.87 11.15 5.02
N VAL A 62 10.97 9.89 4.64
CA VAL A 62 12.17 9.32 3.98
C VAL A 62 12.52 10.09 2.71
N MET A 63 11.55 10.39 1.85
CA MET A 63 11.78 11.17 0.63
C MET A 63 12.32 12.57 0.94
N GLN A 64 11.75 13.26 1.93
CA GLN A 64 12.21 14.58 2.35
C GLN A 64 13.66 14.52 2.86
N ARG A 65 14.00 13.56 3.69
CA ARG A 65 15.36 13.36 4.23
C ARG A 65 16.37 13.06 3.12
N LEU A 66 15.99 12.30 2.12
CA LEU A 66 16.82 11.98 0.96
C LEU A 66 16.85 13.09 -0.10
N SER A 67 16.15 14.20 0.12
CA SER A 67 16.00 15.32 -0.83
C SER A 67 15.39 14.89 -2.17
N VAL A 68 14.49 13.90 -2.13
CA VAL A 68 13.75 13.45 -3.31
C VAL A 68 12.50 14.30 -3.49
N GLY A 69 12.42 15.02 -4.60
CA GLY A 69 11.26 15.85 -4.93
C GLY A 69 10.00 15.03 -5.22
N GLN A 70 8.84 15.60 -4.85
CA GLN A 70 7.53 15.00 -5.11
C GLN A 70 6.92 15.48 -6.44
N ASP A 71 7.73 15.97 -7.38
CA ASP A 71 7.26 16.59 -8.62
C ASP A 71 6.51 15.62 -9.55
N ARG A 72 6.75 14.32 -9.40
CA ARG A 72 6.05 13.25 -10.14
C ARG A 72 4.78 12.74 -9.43
N LEU A 73 4.52 13.21 -8.21
CA LEU A 73 3.38 12.77 -7.40
C LEU A 73 2.04 13.04 -8.11
N LYS A 74 1.90 14.17 -8.81
CA LYS A 74 0.66 14.53 -9.53
C LYS A 74 0.34 13.53 -10.64
N THR A 75 1.34 13.11 -11.43
CA THR A 75 1.17 12.15 -12.52
C THR A 75 0.88 10.74 -11.98
N ALA A 76 1.57 10.35 -10.91
CA ALA A 76 1.41 9.05 -10.27
C ALA A 76 0.08 8.94 -9.51
N LEU A 77 -0.42 10.04 -8.90
CA LEU A 77 -1.75 10.11 -8.29
C LEU A 77 -2.86 9.97 -9.33
N ALA A 78 -2.69 10.58 -10.52
CA ALA A 78 -3.63 10.44 -11.62
C ALA A 78 -3.71 8.97 -12.11
N TRP A 79 -2.57 8.29 -12.23
CA TRP A 79 -2.51 6.87 -12.60
C TRP A 79 -3.11 5.95 -11.54
N GLY A 80 -2.81 6.20 -10.25
CA GLY A 80 -3.39 5.47 -9.12
C GLY A 80 -4.90 5.69 -9.00
N ALA A 81 -5.39 6.91 -9.25
CA ALA A 81 -6.80 7.24 -9.26
C ALA A 81 -7.56 6.55 -10.42
N GLU A 82 -6.93 6.41 -11.60
CA GLU A 82 -7.50 5.66 -12.72
C GLU A 82 -7.66 4.17 -12.40
N LYS A 83 -6.64 3.54 -11.80
CA LYS A 83 -6.69 2.14 -11.36
C LYS A 83 -7.73 1.92 -10.25
N ALA A 84 -7.76 2.80 -9.25
CA ALA A 84 -8.77 2.77 -8.19
C ALA A 84 -10.19 3.03 -8.72
N GLY A 85 -10.33 3.86 -9.76
CA GLY A 85 -11.60 4.11 -10.44
C GLY A 85 -12.17 2.88 -11.13
N ARG A 86 -11.31 2.03 -11.72
CA ARG A 86 -11.75 0.75 -12.34
C ARG A 86 -12.26 -0.26 -11.31
N LEU A 87 -11.58 -0.37 -10.16
CA LEU A 87 -12.07 -1.18 -9.02
C LEU A 87 -13.40 -0.65 -8.47
N LYS A 88 -13.56 0.68 -8.45
CA LYS A 88 -14.78 1.34 -7.98
C LYS A 88 -15.99 1.11 -8.92
N LEU A 89 -15.78 1.09 -10.23
CA LEU A 89 -16.83 0.84 -11.22
C LEU A 89 -17.37 -0.60 -11.14
N ASN A 90 -16.51 -1.58 -10.90
CA ASN A 90 -16.93 -2.98 -10.76
C ASN A 90 -17.72 -3.24 -9.45
N GLY A 91 -17.50 -2.46 -8.39
CA GLY A 91 -18.19 -2.61 -7.11
C GLY A 91 -19.47 -1.79 -6.95
N GLN A 92 -19.64 -0.69 -7.71
CA GLN A 92 -20.79 0.21 -7.53
C GLN A 92 -22.05 -0.19 -8.29
N LEU A 93 -21.94 -1.01 -9.33
CA LEU A 93 -23.10 -1.41 -10.13
C LEU A 93 -23.98 -2.48 -9.47
N LEU A 94 -23.46 -3.21 -8.45
CA LEU A 94 -24.17 -4.32 -7.79
C LEU A 94 -24.17 -4.22 -6.25
N GLY A 95 -23.73 -3.09 -5.66
CA GLY A 95 -23.51 -2.97 -4.22
C GLY A 95 -22.23 -3.69 -3.75
N TYR A 96 -21.90 -3.59 -2.45
CA TYR A 96 -20.74 -4.25 -1.85
C TYR A 96 -21.02 -5.74 -1.71
N SER A 97 -20.24 -6.58 -2.39
CA SER A 97 -20.43 -8.03 -2.46
C SER A 97 -19.29 -8.79 -1.77
N PRO A 98 -19.47 -10.10 -1.49
CA PRO A 98 -18.35 -10.96 -1.04
C PRO A 98 -17.17 -10.93 -2.02
N LEU A 99 -17.41 -10.86 -3.33
CA LEU A 99 -16.36 -10.75 -4.33
C LEU A 99 -15.62 -9.41 -4.23
N SER A 100 -16.34 -8.29 -4.04
CA SER A 100 -15.71 -6.98 -3.84
C SER A 100 -14.78 -7.00 -2.62
N ARG A 101 -15.22 -7.63 -1.53
CA ARG A 101 -14.40 -7.81 -0.31
C ARG A 101 -13.12 -8.59 -0.61
N LEU A 102 -13.23 -9.71 -1.30
CA LEU A 102 -12.08 -10.53 -1.67
C LEU A 102 -11.07 -9.73 -2.50
N GLU A 103 -11.54 -9.08 -3.57
CA GLU A 103 -10.68 -8.30 -4.47
C GLU A 103 -9.98 -7.13 -3.74
N GLU A 104 -10.67 -6.45 -2.83
CA GLU A 104 -10.09 -5.38 -2.02
C GLU A 104 -9.02 -5.90 -1.06
N ILE A 105 -9.26 -7.01 -0.38
CA ILE A 105 -8.26 -7.61 0.53
C ILE A 105 -7.06 -8.15 -0.25
N GLU A 106 -7.24 -8.72 -1.42
CA GLU A 106 -6.15 -9.16 -2.31
C GLU A 106 -5.30 -7.98 -2.78
N ALA A 107 -5.94 -6.90 -3.23
CA ALA A 107 -5.23 -5.69 -3.63
C ALA A 107 -4.44 -5.06 -2.47
N LEU A 108 -5.00 -5.04 -1.25
CA LEU A 108 -4.28 -4.61 -0.05
C LEU A 108 -3.08 -5.50 0.26
N SER A 109 -3.23 -6.82 0.15
CA SER A 109 -2.15 -7.78 0.40
C SER A 109 -1.00 -7.59 -0.58
N LEU A 110 -1.29 -7.37 -1.86
CA LEU A 110 -0.29 -7.05 -2.88
C LEU A 110 0.40 -5.70 -2.62
N GLY A 111 -0.35 -4.68 -2.21
CA GLY A 111 0.21 -3.38 -1.85
C GLY A 111 1.14 -3.45 -0.64
N VAL A 112 0.79 -4.23 0.38
CA VAL A 112 1.63 -4.46 1.56
C VAL A 112 2.90 -5.23 1.20
N GLU A 113 2.84 -6.21 0.28
CA GLU A 113 4.03 -6.89 -0.21
C GLU A 113 4.97 -5.94 -0.96
N GLY A 114 4.43 -5.09 -1.84
CA GLY A 114 5.22 -4.06 -2.51
C GLY A 114 5.89 -3.10 -1.53
N LYS A 115 5.18 -2.66 -0.49
CA LYS A 115 5.73 -1.84 0.60
C LYS A 115 6.83 -2.57 1.39
N HIS A 116 6.65 -3.85 1.70
CA HIS A 116 7.66 -4.66 2.34
C HIS A 116 8.95 -4.70 1.53
N ALA A 117 8.85 -4.93 0.21
CA ALA A 117 9.97 -4.90 -0.71
C ALA A 117 10.66 -3.52 -0.77
N LEU A 118 9.90 -2.43 -0.74
CA LEU A 118 10.42 -1.06 -0.66
C LEU A 118 11.32 -0.86 0.56
N TRP A 119 10.84 -1.22 1.76
CA TRP A 119 11.60 -1.04 2.99
C TRP A 119 12.87 -1.90 3.01
N GLN A 120 12.80 -3.13 2.49
CA GLN A 120 13.99 -3.98 2.33
C GLN A 120 15.00 -3.38 1.36
N ALA A 121 14.55 -2.84 0.23
CA ALA A 121 15.41 -2.17 -0.74
C ALA A 121 16.11 -0.94 -0.13
N LEU A 122 15.36 -0.08 0.58
CA LEU A 122 15.95 1.07 1.27
C LEU A 122 16.94 0.65 2.36
N ARG A 123 16.61 -0.36 3.15
CA ARG A 123 17.52 -0.89 4.17
C ARG A 123 18.83 -1.39 3.57
N SER A 124 18.78 -2.11 2.45
CA SER A 124 19.98 -2.67 1.81
C SER A 124 20.85 -1.62 1.13
N THR A 125 20.25 -0.55 0.63
CA THR A 125 20.95 0.48 -0.18
C THR A 125 21.28 1.74 0.61
N HIS A 126 20.46 2.13 1.58
CA HIS A 126 20.53 3.39 2.33
C HIS A 126 20.48 3.18 3.86
N GLY A 127 20.57 1.95 4.35
CA GLY A 127 20.47 1.65 5.79
C GLY A 127 21.55 2.30 6.66
N THR A 128 22.69 2.69 6.06
CA THR A 128 23.79 3.41 6.74
C THR A 128 23.83 4.90 6.37
N ASP A 129 22.86 5.40 5.61
CA ASP A 129 22.82 6.82 5.25
C ASP A 129 22.49 7.67 6.51
N PRO A 130 23.36 8.62 6.90
CA PRO A 130 23.14 9.43 8.09
C PRO A 130 21.81 10.24 8.05
N ARG A 131 21.30 10.55 6.86
CA ARG A 131 20.02 11.23 6.71
C ARG A 131 18.84 10.40 7.19
N LEU A 132 18.97 9.06 7.17
CA LEU A 132 17.96 8.11 7.65
C LEU A 132 18.20 7.61 9.08
N ALA A 133 19.17 8.14 9.82
CA ALA A 133 19.52 7.69 11.16
C ALA A 133 18.35 7.70 12.17
N GLY A 134 17.30 8.49 11.95
CA GLY A 134 16.09 8.53 12.78
C GLY A 134 14.93 7.70 12.24
N VAL A 135 15.13 6.91 11.18
CA VAL A 135 14.11 6.05 10.58
C VAL A 135 14.39 4.61 10.93
N ASP A 136 13.47 3.97 11.64
CA ASP A 136 13.56 2.53 11.95
C ASP A 136 13.02 1.69 10.79
N LEU A 137 13.91 1.40 9.82
CA LEU A 137 13.56 0.59 8.65
C LEU A 137 13.23 -0.87 9.01
N ASP A 138 13.79 -1.40 10.10
CA ASP A 138 13.48 -2.75 10.57
C ASP A 138 12.08 -2.84 11.15
N ASP A 139 11.64 -1.85 11.93
CA ASP A 139 10.26 -1.75 12.42
C ASP A 139 9.26 -1.66 11.25
N LEU A 140 9.56 -0.83 10.23
CA LEU A 140 8.71 -0.71 9.04
C LEU A 140 8.60 -2.03 8.26
N ILE A 141 9.68 -2.80 8.15
CA ILE A 141 9.70 -4.14 7.55
C ILE A 141 8.82 -5.10 8.36
N ASP A 142 8.99 -5.13 9.68
CA ASP A 142 8.25 -6.04 10.56
C ASP A 142 6.76 -5.69 10.63
N ARG A 143 6.42 -4.40 10.59
CA ARG A 143 5.03 -3.94 10.48
C ARG A 143 4.37 -4.38 9.18
N ALA A 144 5.05 -4.27 8.05
CA ALA A 144 4.54 -4.79 6.78
C ALA A 144 4.30 -6.31 6.83
N ARG A 145 5.22 -7.08 7.42
CA ARG A 145 5.04 -8.52 7.65
C ARG A 145 3.83 -8.81 8.54
N SER A 146 3.65 -8.04 9.61
CA SER A 146 2.50 -8.17 10.52
C SER A 146 1.19 -7.90 9.81
N GLN A 147 1.11 -6.86 8.99
CA GLN A 147 -0.08 -6.56 8.18
C GLN A 147 -0.44 -7.71 7.25
N ARG A 148 0.54 -8.29 6.54
CA ARG A 148 0.30 -9.47 5.70
C ARG A 148 -0.26 -10.65 6.49
N ARG A 149 0.34 -10.99 7.63
CA ARG A 149 -0.14 -12.09 8.47
C ARG A 149 -1.57 -11.89 8.95
N ARG A 150 -2.01 -10.65 9.19
CA ARG A 150 -3.38 -10.33 9.61
C ARG A 150 -4.38 -10.33 8.44
N LEU A 151 -3.94 -9.94 7.24
CA LEU A 151 -4.79 -9.92 6.05
C LEU A 151 -5.04 -11.33 5.49
N GLU A 152 -4.08 -12.26 5.60
CA GLU A 152 -4.19 -13.58 4.97
C GLU A 152 -5.38 -14.43 5.44
N PRO A 153 -5.69 -14.55 6.75
CA PRO A 153 -6.90 -15.24 7.19
C PRO A 153 -8.19 -14.61 6.66
N LEU A 154 -8.22 -13.26 6.59
CA LEU A 154 -9.36 -12.53 6.04
C LEU A 154 -9.53 -12.79 4.54
N ARG A 155 -8.43 -12.80 3.80
CA ARG A 155 -8.42 -13.11 2.36
C ARG A 155 -8.95 -14.51 2.10
N THR A 156 -8.44 -15.51 2.83
CA THR A 156 -8.87 -16.90 2.68
C THR A 156 -10.36 -17.06 2.96
N ARG A 157 -10.86 -16.47 4.05
CA ARG A 157 -12.28 -16.48 4.39
C ARG A 157 -13.13 -15.76 3.34
N ALA A 158 -12.67 -14.60 2.86
CA ALA A 158 -13.38 -13.88 1.81
C ALA A 158 -13.45 -14.67 0.49
N ALA A 159 -12.39 -15.43 0.15
CA ALA A 159 -12.39 -16.32 -1.00
C ALA A 159 -13.41 -17.45 -0.85
N GLU A 160 -13.49 -18.06 0.33
CA GLU A 160 -14.50 -19.09 0.61
C GLU A 160 -15.93 -18.54 0.49
N GLU A 161 -16.18 -17.35 1.03
CA GLU A 161 -17.49 -16.70 0.96
C GLU A 161 -17.87 -16.28 -0.48
N ALA A 162 -16.88 -15.79 -1.26
CA ALA A 162 -17.11 -15.28 -2.60
C ALA A 162 -17.22 -16.38 -3.67
N LEU A 163 -16.41 -17.43 -3.57
CA LEU A 163 -16.19 -18.39 -4.65
C LEU A 163 -16.88 -19.73 -4.42
N ARG A 164 -17.40 -19.99 -3.22
CA ARG A 164 -18.15 -21.21 -2.96
C ARG A 164 -19.46 -21.18 -3.77
N GLN A 165 -19.59 -22.09 -4.72
CA GLN A 165 -20.82 -22.24 -5.47
C GLN A 165 -21.96 -22.61 -4.49
N ARG A 166 -23.07 -21.86 -4.53
CA ARG A 166 -24.30 -22.30 -3.88
C ARG A 166 -24.76 -23.55 -4.65
N SER A 167 -24.61 -24.71 -4.04
CA SER A 167 -25.31 -25.90 -4.52
C SER A 167 -26.79 -25.59 -4.43
N GLY A 168 -27.43 -25.40 -5.60
CA GLY A 168 -28.86 -25.17 -5.76
C GLY A 168 -29.65 -26.46 -5.48
#